data_153a87efbdb86d2a27240b603c8ee418
#
_entry.id   153a87efbdb86d2a27240b603c8ee418
#
_cell.length_a   1.000
_cell.length_b   1.000
_cell.length_c   1.000
_cell.angle_alpha   90.00
_cell.angle_beta   90.00
_cell.angle_gamma   90.00
#
_symmetry.space_group_name_H-M   'P 1'
#
loop_
_entity.id
_entity.type
_entity.pdbx_description
1 polymer ?
#
loop_
_entity_poly.entity_id
_entity_poly.type
_entity_poly.pdbx_seq_one_letter_code
_entity_poly.pdbx_strand_id
1 'polypeptide(L)'
;MKIEIVKEAPQDFLTFLASSQTNEIEKLYTFAMDSLVFADKIHTYHWSCQSGFQHTQFENLYDCIRDFADKLVEAILSMGVPFKLNSKTYNINDEIFDLGHALTKIENYRDELENLKKAYSTKISLENIFGDTIEEIDKIIGLLKNFS
;
A
#
# COMPACT_ATOMS: atom_id res chain seq x y z
N MET A 1 40.25 39.19 11.13
CA MET A 1 38.97 38.51 11.29
C MET A 1 38.90 37.41 10.25
N LYS A 2 39.08 36.17 10.66
CA LYS A 2 38.84 35.03 9.75
C LYS A 2 37.35 34.75 9.76
N ILE A 3 36.73 34.95 8.61
CA ILE A 3 35.38 34.46 8.40
C ILE A 3 35.54 32.97 8.11
N GLU A 4 35.28 32.13 9.11
CA GLU A 4 35.05 30.72 8.89
C GLU A 4 33.73 30.58 8.16
N ILE A 5 33.78 30.33 6.86
CA ILE A 5 32.63 29.87 6.10
C ILE A 5 32.36 28.46 6.63
N VAL A 6 31.31 28.31 7.44
CA VAL A 6 30.83 27.02 7.88
C VAL A 6 30.31 26.29 6.64
N LYS A 7 31.23 25.55 5.98
CA LYS A 7 30.91 24.74 4.79
C LYS A 7 30.03 23.52 5.11
N GLU A 8 29.83 23.20 6.40
CA GLU A 8 29.14 21.99 6.85
C GLU A 8 27.62 22.15 6.92
N ALA A 9 27.09 23.34 7.27
CA ALA A 9 25.65 23.53 7.46
C ALA A 9 24.79 23.24 6.20
N PRO A 10 25.13 23.68 4.96
CA PRO A 10 24.37 23.33 3.78
C PRO A 10 24.46 21.85 3.43
N GLN A 11 25.60 21.20 3.67
CA GLN A 11 25.79 19.78 3.39
C GLN A 11 25.07 18.92 4.40
N ASP A 12 25.07 19.28 5.68
CA ASP A 12 24.33 18.59 6.74
C ASP A 12 22.82 18.71 6.52
N PHE A 13 22.35 19.87 6.06
CA PHE A 13 20.93 20.09 5.71
C PHE A 13 20.50 19.23 4.54
N LEU A 14 21.29 19.14 3.46
CA LEU A 14 21.00 18.30 2.31
C LEU A 14 21.04 16.82 2.69
N THR A 15 21.98 16.39 3.54
CA THR A 15 22.05 15.04 4.08
C THR A 15 20.81 14.73 4.93
N PHE A 16 20.38 15.67 5.76
CA PHE A 16 19.16 15.54 6.57
C PHE A 16 17.92 15.40 5.69
N LEU A 17 17.76 16.23 4.66
CA LEU A 17 16.64 16.15 3.71
C LEU A 17 16.64 14.82 2.95
N ALA A 18 17.79 14.38 2.46
CA ALA A 18 17.92 13.09 1.77
C ALA A 18 17.58 11.92 2.69
N SER A 19 18.06 11.94 3.95
CA SER A 19 17.76 10.95 4.98
C SER A 19 16.27 10.94 5.33
N SER A 20 15.63 12.11 5.48
CA SER A 20 14.21 12.26 5.75
C SER A 20 13.36 11.68 4.60
N GLN A 21 13.71 11.97 3.34
CA GLN A 21 13.04 11.41 2.17
C GLN A 21 13.19 9.90 2.07
N THR A 22 14.38 9.36 2.36
CA THR A 22 14.64 7.93 2.39
C THR A 22 13.77 7.24 3.43
N ASN A 23 13.65 7.80 4.65
CA ASN A 23 12.81 7.26 5.71
C ASN A 23 11.32 7.25 5.33
N GLU A 24 10.83 8.28 4.66
CA GLU A 24 9.45 8.32 4.17
C GLU A 24 9.19 7.25 3.11
N ILE A 25 10.12 7.05 2.18
CA ILE A 25 10.01 6.00 1.16
C ILE A 25 10.12 4.60 1.79
N GLU A 26 11.01 4.40 2.78
CA GLU A 26 11.13 3.13 3.50
C GLU A 26 9.83 2.69 4.17
N LYS A 27 8.99 3.62 4.62
CA LYS A 27 7.66 3.31 5.17
C LYS A 27 6.75 2.57 4.17
N LEU A 28 6.96 2.77 2.88
CA LEU A 28 6.20 2.08 1.84
C LEU A 28 6.51 0.59 1.79
N TYR A 29 7.68 0.14 2.22
CA TYR A 29 7.97 -1.29 2.38
C TYR A 29 7.05 -1.91 3.44
N THR A 30 6.85 -1.22 4.56
CA THR A 30 5.91 -1.66 5.59
C THR A 30 4.48 -1.71 5.04
N PHE A 31 4.08 -0.70 4.26
CA PHE A 31 2.77 -0.69 3.61
C PHE A 31 2.60 -1.83 2.60
N ALA A 32 3.65 -2.18 1.85
CA ALA A 32 3.62 -3.34 0.96
C ALA A 32 3.39 -4.64 1.74
N MET A 33 4.05 -4.82 2.90
CA MET A 33 3.81 -5.96 3.77
C MET A 33 2.41 -5.95 4.39
N ASP A 34 1.94 -4.80 4.85
CA ASP A 34 0.55 -4.64 5.33
C ASP A 34 -0.45 -5.05 4.23
N SER A 35 -0.17 -4.70 2.98
CA SER A 35 -0.98 -5.06 1.82
C SER A 35 -1.00 -6.57 1.58
N LEU A 36 0.14 -7.26 1.70
CA LEU A 36 0.19 -8.72 1.57
C LEU A 36 -0.65 -9.41 2.65
N VAL A 37 -0.57 -8.93 3.90
CA VAL A 37 -1.39 -9.46 4.99
C VAL A 37 -2.88 -9.19 4.75
N PHE A 38 -3.21 -8.02 4.23
CA PHE A 38 -4.58 -7.69 3.85
C PHE A 38 -5.08 -8.58 2.71
N ALA A 39 -4.24 -8.84 1.70
CA ALA A 39 -4.58 -9.79 0.64
C ALA A 39 -4.88 -11.19 1.17
N ASP A 40 -4.11 -11.67 2.15
CA ASP A 40 -4.38 -12.95 2.82
C ASP A 40 -5.72 -12.93 3.59
N LYS A 41 -6.07 -11.81 4.18
CA LYS A 41 -7.39 -11.62 4.80
C LYS A 41 -8.51 -11.71 3.75
N ILE A 42 -8.36 -11.04 2.61
CA ILE A 42 -9.31 -11.13 1.50
C ILE A 42 -9.40 -12.56 0.97
N HIS A 43 -8.30 -13.30 0.95
CA HIS A 43 -8.28 -14.69 0.57
C HIS A 43 -9.16 -15.55 1.52
N THR A 44 -9.18 -15.22 2.81
CA THR A 44 -10.10 -15.90 3.74
C THR A 44 -11.57 -15.59 3.43
N TYR A 45 -11.89 -14.40 2.95
CA TYR A 45 -13.23 -14.05 2.48
C TYR A 45 -13.62 -14.84 1.21
N HIS A 46 -12.68 -15.02 0.30
CA HIS A 46 -12.85 -15.88 -0.88
C HIS A 46 -13.22 -17.32 -0.50
N TRP A 47 -12.63 -17.87 0.56
CA TRP A 47 -12.98 -19.20 1.06
C TRP A 47 -14.31 -19.24 1.81
N SER A 48 -14.71 -18.15 2.46
CA SER A 48 -15.84 -18.08 3.37
C SER A 48 -17.14 -17.70 2.71
N CYS A 49 -17.10 -17.00 1.56
CA CYS A 49 -18.30 -16.57 0.86
C CYS A 49 -19.00 -17.75 0.19
N GLN A 50 -20.33 -17.66 0.07
CA GLN A 50 -21.17 -18.72 -0.50
C GLN A 50 -21.59 -18.45 -1.94
N SER A 51 -21.41 -17.22 -2.41
CA SER A 51 -21.74 -16.82 -3.78
C SER A 51 -20.57 -17.03 -4.70
N GLY A 52 -20.75 -17.70 -5.82
CA GLY A 52 -19.74 -17.86 -6.86
C GLY A 52 -19.27 -16.51 -7.42
N PHE A 53 -20.17 -15.52 -7.47
CA PHE A 53 -19.83 -14.17 -7.88
C PHE A 53 -18.87 -13.50 -6.88
N GLN A 54 -19.19 -13.53 -5.59
CA GLN A 54 -18.31 -13.00 -4.54
C GLN A 54 -16.95 -13.72 -4.53
N HIS A 55 -16.95 -15.03 -4.67
CA HIS A 55 -15.75 -15.85 -4.73
C HIS A 55 -14.78 -15.32 -5.82
N THR A 56 -15.30 -15.09 -7.03
CA THR A 56 -14.52 -14.53 -8.13
C THR A 56 -14.04 -13.11 -7.85
N GLN A 57 -14.88 -12.24 -7.27
CA GLN A 57 -14.47 -10.86 -6.96
C GLN A 57 -13.41 -10.79 -5.88
N PHE A 58 -13.48 -11.61 -4.84
CA PHE A 58 -12.44 -11.67 -3.82
C PHE A 58 -11.12 -12.23 -4.37
N GLU A 59 -11.18 -13.21 -5.29
CA GLU A 59 -9.99 -13.69 -6.00
C GLU A 59 -9.32 -12.56 -6.78
N ASN A 60 -10.07 -11.85 -7.59
CA ASN A 60 -9.56 -10.70 -8.34
C ASN A 60 -8.95 -9.64 -7.42
N LEU A 61 -9.55 -9.44 -6.25
CA LEU A 61 -9.10 -8.43 -5.30
C LEU A 61 -7.77 -8.82 -4.63
N TYR A 62 -7.65 -10.03 -4.10
CA TYR A 62 -6.39 -10.40 -3.45
C TYR A 62 -5.23 -10.51 -4.45
N ASP A 63 -5.51 -10.91 -5.68
CA ASP A 63 -4.49 -10.92 -6.74
C ASP A 63 -4.05 -9.51 -7.12
N CYS A 64 -5.00 -8.58 -7.25
CA CYS A 64 -4.72 -7.17 -7.48
C CYS A 64 -3.83 -6.57 -6.37
N ILE A 65 -4.14 -6.85 -5.11
CA ILE A 65 -3.39 -6.32 -3.97
C ILE A 65 -1.98 -6.93 -3.90
N ARG A 66 -1.82 -8.22 -4.16
CA ARG A 66 -0.51 -8.88 -4.22
C ARG A 66 0.36 -8.31 -5.34
N ASP A 67 -0.22 -8.13 -6.52
CA ASP A 67 0.47 -7.50 -7.66
C ASP A 67 0.89 -6.05 -7.33
N PHE A 68 0.02 -5.31 -6.69
CA PHE A 68 0.34 -3.97 -6.20
C PHE A 68 1.53 -3.96 -5.23
N ALA A 69 1.53 -4.85 -4.23
CA ALA A 69 2.62 -4.92 -3.26
C ALA A 69 3.97 -5.21 -3.94
N ASP A 70 3.99 -6.11 -4.89
CA ASP A 70 5.19 -6.45 -5.67
C ASP A 70 5.67 -5.26 -6.50
N LYS A 71 4.79 -4.62 -7.25
CA LYS A 71 5.12 -3.43 -8.04
C LYS A 71 5.63 -2.27 -7.19
N LEU A 72 5.04 -2.08 -6.01
CA LEU A 72 5.46 -1.04 -5.07
C LEU A 72 6.89 -1.29 -4.59
N VAL A 73 7.20 -2.51 -4.16
CA VAL A 73 8.56 -2.88 -3.72
C VAL A 73 9.57 -2.72 -4.86
N GLU A 74 9.26 -3.20 -6.05
CA GLU A 74 10.14 -3.07 -7.22
C GLU A 74 10.39 -1.60 -7.59
N ALA A 75 9.37 -0.76 -7.53
CA ALA A 75 9.50 0.67 -7.78
C ALA A 75 10.44 1.35 -6.78
N ILE A 76 10.33 1.02 -5.50
CA ILE A 76 11.19 1.56 -4.45
C ILE A 76 12.64 1.07 -4.61
N LEU A 77 12.84 -0.21 -4.91
CA LEU A 77 14.16 -0.76 -5.20
C LEU A 77 14.80 -0.06 -6.40
N SER A 78 14.03 0.25 -7.43
CA SER A 78 14.53 0.97 -8.61
C SER A 78 14.94 2.41 -8.31
N MET A 79 14.46 3.01 -7.22
CA MET A 79 14.91 4.31 -6.71
C MET A 79 16.24 4.23 -5.94
N GLY A 80 16.81 3.04 -5.78
CA GLY A 80 18.04 2.82 -5.04
C GLY A 80 17.87 2.76 -3.52
N VAL A 81 16.65 2.61 -3.02
CA VAL A 81 16.36 2.44 -1.59
C VAL A 81 16.37 0.96 -1.26
N PRO A 82 17.33 0.45 -0.45
CA PRO A 82 17.42 -0.96 -0.11
C PRO A 82 16.18 -1.44 0.64
N PHE A 83 15.80 -2.69 0.41
CA PHE A 83 14.68 -3.30 1.11
C PHE A 83 14.96 -3.35 2.62
N LYS A 84 14.03 -2.82 3.41
CA LYS A 84 14.12 -2.78 4.86
C LYS A 84 12.72 -2.87 5.46
N LEU A 85 12.54 -3.81 6.39
CA LEU A 85 11.32 -3.93 7.16
C LEU A 85 11.57 -3.58 8.61
N ASN A 86 10.62 -2.84 9.19
CA ASN A 86 10.52 -2.68 10.61
C ASN A 86 9.80 -3.90 11.20
N SER A 87 10.21 -4.35 12.38
CA SER A 87 9.54 -5.44 13.08
C SER A 87 8.08 -5.07 13.36
N LYS A 88 7.16 -5.92 12.92
CA LYS A 88 5.73 -5.75 13.12
C LYS A 88 5.07 -7.10 13.31
N THR A 89 4.16 -7.18 14.28
CA THR A 89 3.37 -8.39 14.53
C THR A 89 2.01 -8.23 13.86
N TYR A 90 1.58 -9.25 13.11
CA TYR A 90 0.27 -9.31 12.49
C TYR A 90 -0.58 -10.34 13.22
N ASN A 91 -1.80 -9.95 13.58
CA ASN A 91 -2.79 -10.85 14.14
C ASN A 91 -3.85 -11.15 13.09
N ILE A 92 -4.04 -12.44 12.80
CA ILE A 92 -5.16 -12.92 12.00
C ILE A 92 -6.20 -13.42 13.01
N ASN A 93 -7.27 -12.64 13.18
CA ASN A 93 -8.37 -13.02 14.06
C ASN A 93 -9.38 -13.87 13.30
N ASP A 94 -9.96 -14.85 13.97
CA ASP A 94 -11.13 -15.55 13.47
C ASP A 94 -12.30 -14.56 13.37
N GLU A 95 -12.82 -14.41 12.18
CA GLU A 95 -13.99 -13.60 11.88
C GLU A 95 -15.01 -14.43 11.12
N ILE A 96 -16.28 -14.28 11.54
CA ILE A 96 -17.39 -14.77 10.73
C ILE A 96 -17.49 -13.83 9.51
N PHE A 97 -17.48 -14.40 8.31
CA PHE A 97 -17.60 -13.62 7.09
C PHE A 97 -18.94 -12.87 7.06
N ASP A 98 -18.86 -11.57 6.85
CA ASP A 98 -19.98 -10.68 6.58
C ASP A 98 -19.58 -9.72 5.44
N LEU A 99 -20.38 -9.68 4.39
CA LEU A 99 -20.06 -8.86 3.21
C LEU A 99 -19.97 -7.37 3.55
N GLY A 100 -20.89 -6.84 4.35
CA GLY A 100 -20.88 -5.43 4.74
C GLY A 100 -19.61 -5.05 5.50
N HIS A 101 -19.17 -5.90 6.40
CA HIS A 101 -17.93 -5.71 7.16
C HIS A 101 -16.70 -5.82 6.26
N ALA A 102 -16.68 -6.80 5.37
CA ALA A 102 -15.61 -6.96 4.38
C ALA A 102 -15.49 -5.72 3.48
N LEU A 103 -16.62 -5.21 2.97
CA LEU A 103 -16.65 -3.99 2.15
C LEU A 103 -16.11 -2.78 2.90
N THR A 104 -16.45 -2.60 4.17
CA THR A 104 -15.92 -1.50 4.98
C THR A 104 -14.40 -1.56 5.07
N LYS A 105 -13.82 -2.74 5.29
CA LYS A 105 -12.37 -2.93 5.34
C LYS A 105 -11.71 -2.65 3.99
N ILE A 106 -12.32 -3.08 2.90
CA ILE A 106 -11.83 -2.86 1.55
C ILE A 106 -11.85 -1.36 1.22
N GLU A 107 -12.93 -0.66 1.55
CA GLU A 107 -13.06 0.79 1.38
C GLU A 107 -12.01 1.55 2.20
N ASN A 108 -11.77 1.15 3.44
CA ASN A 108 -10.73 1.76 4.27
C ASN A 108 -9.33 1.58 3.66
N TYR A 109 -9.02 0.41 3.15
CA TYR A 109 -7.76 0.15 2.46
C TYR A 109 -7.65 1.00 1.18
N ARG A 110 -8.70 1.09 0.41
CA ARG A 110 -8.79 1.96 -0.77
C ARG A 110 -8.50 3.43 -0.42
N ASP A 111 -9.06 3.92 0.69
CA ASP A 111 -8.85 5.29 1.16
C ASP A 111 -7.40 5.53 1.62
N GLU A 112 -6.75 4.55 2.22
CA GLU A 112 -5.32 4.61 2.52
C GLU A 112 -4.48 4.74 1.24
N LEU A 113 -4.79 3.98 0.20
CA LEU A 113 -4.14 4.11 -1.11
C LEU A 113 -4.32 5.51 -1.70
N GLU A 114 -5.50 6.10 -1.60
CA GLU A 114 -5.78 7.45 -2.06
C GLU A 114 -4.95 8.49 -1.31
N ASN A 115 -4.81 8.35 0.00
CA ASN A 115 -3.98 9.22 0.82
C ASN A 115 -2.49 9.11 0.44
N LEU A 116 -2.00 7.89 0.20
CA LEU A 116 -0.64 7.66 -0.26
C LEU A 116 -0.39 8.22 -1.66
N LYS A 117 -1.35 8.05 -2.57
CA LYS A 117 -1.29 8.65 -3.91
C LYS A 117 -1.10 10.16 -3.84
N LYS A 118 -1.84 10.84 -2.98
CA LYS A 118 -1.71 12.29 -2.76
C LYS A 118 -0.36 12.65 -2.13
N ALA A 119 0.09 11.89 -1.13
CA ALA A 119 1.35 12.14 -0.44
C ALA A 119 2.57 11.98 -1.36
N TYR A 120 2.51 11.08 -2.34
CA TYR A 120 3.60 10.78 -3.29
C TYR A 120 3.31 11.26 -4.71
N SER A 121 2.45 12.26 -4.88
CA SER A 121 2.04 12.80 -6.20
C SER A 121 3.20 13.37 -7.03
N THR A 122 4.32 13.75 -6.39
CA THR A 122 5.54 14.21 -7.09
C THR A 122 6.38 13.06 -7.66
N LYS A 123 6.07 11.82 -7.31
CA LYS A 123 6.72 10.60 -7.80
C LYS A 123 5.78 9.90 -8.78
N ILE A 124 5.89 10.24 -10.07
CA ILE A 124 4.95 9.77 -11.11
C ILE A 124 4.78 8.26 -11.12
N SER A 125 5.87 7.49 -10.97
CA SER A 125 5.81 6.03 -10.97
C SER A 125 4.99 5.49 -9.79
N LEU A 126 5.13 6.07 -8.60
CA LEU A 126 4.35 5.69 -7.42
C LEU A 126 2.89 6.12 -7.57
N GLU A 127 2.64 7.35 -8.03
CA GLU A 127 1.30 7.85 -8.27
C GLU A 127 0.52 6.95 -9.23
N ASN A 128 1.14 6.50 -10.31
CA ASN A 128 0.52 5.60 -11.27
C ASN A 128 0.21 4.23 -10.66
N ILE A 129 1.12 3.65 -9.90
CA ILE A 129 0.90 2.35 -9.22
C ILE A 129 -0.28 2.45 -8.26
N PHE A 130 -0.35 3.51 -7.44
CA PHE A 130 -1.49 3.73 -6.55
C PHE A 130 -2.78 3.95 -7.33
N GLY A 131 -2.75 4.78 -8.38
CA GLY A 131 -3.91 5.12 -9.20
C GLY A 131 -4.52 3.91 -9.90
N ASP A 132 -3.72 3.08 -10.53
CA ASP A 132 -4.16 1.87 -11.23
C ASP A 132 -4.78 0.87 -10.25
N THR A 133 -4.19 0.72 -9.07
CA THR A 133 -4.72 -0.16 -8.03
C THR A 133 -6.04 0.33 -7.48
N ILE A 134 -6.18 1.63 -7.21
CA ILE A 134 -7.43 2.25 -6.76
C ILE A 134 -8.54 2.03 -7.78
N GLU A 135 -8.26 2.22 -9.06
CA GLU A 135 -9.24 2.02 -10.14
C GLU A 135 -9.78 0.59 -10.14
N GLU A 136 -8.91 -0.41 -10.03
CA GLU A 136 -9.33 -1.81 -9.99
C GLU A 136 -10.12 -2.15 -8.71
N ILE A 137 -9.70 -1.64 -7.56
CA ILE A 137 -10.42 -1.82 -6.28
C ILE A 137 -11.80 -1.17 -6.35
N ASP A 138 -11.92 0.05 -6.86
CA ASP A 138 -13.21 0.74 -7.01
C ASP A 138 -14.18 -0.04 -7.89
N LYS A 139 -13.70 -0.62 -8.98
CA LYS A 139 -14.48 -1.50 -9.83
C LYS A 139 -14.99 -2.73 -9.08
N ILE A 140 -14.14 -3.39 -8.32
CA ILE A 140 -14.50 -4.58 -7.53
C ILE A 140 -15.51 -4.22 -6.43
N ILE A 141 -15.31 -3.10 -5.72
CA ILE A 141 -16.27 -2.59 -4.74
C ILE A 141 -17.64 -2.37 -5.38
N GLY A 142 -17.67 -1.71 -6.53
CA GLY A 142 -18.91 -1.47 -7.27
C GLY A 142 -19.62 -2.76 -7.64
N LEU A 143 -18.89 -3.76 -8.11
CA LEU A 143 -19.44 -5.08 -8.46
C LEU A 143 -19.98 -5.81 -7.23
N LEU A 144 -19.24 -5.81 -6.12
CA LEU A 144 -19.68 -6.45 -4.88
C LEU A 144 -20.93 -5.79 -4.29
N LYS A 145 -21.03 -4.45 -4.35
CA LYS A 145 -22.19 -3.71 -3.86
C LYS A 145 -23.45 -3.93 -4.69
N ASN A 146 -23.32 -4.04 -6.00
CA ASN A 146 -24.46 -4.00 -6.92
C ASN A 146 -24.92 -5.38 -7.39
N PHE A 147 -24.07 -6.41 -7.29
CA PHE A 147 -24.37 -7.73 -7.88
C PHE A 147 -24.17 -8.90 -6.90
N SER A 148 -23.86 -8.59 -5.67
CA SER A 148 -23.72 -9.64 -4.64
C SER A 148 -25.03 -10.08 -4.04
#